data_482b7175515fd1f1d3b48b50d1acbe07
#
_entry.id   482b7175515fd1f1d3b48b50d1acbe07
#
_cell.length_a   1.000
_cell.length_b   1.000
_cell.length_c   1.000
_cell.angle_alpha   90.00
_cell.angle_beta   90.00
_cell.angle_gamma   90.00
#
_symmetry.space_group_name_H-M   'P 1'
#
loop_
_entity.id
_entity.type
_entity.pdbx_description
1 polymer ?
#
loop_
_entity_poly.entity_id
_entity_poly.type
_entity_poly.pdbx_seq_one_letter_code
_entity_poly.pdbx_strand_id
1 'polypeptide(L)'
;MNTFYGGYPFPGRKNTGNKYHNQKTKIGDMVFDSKKEANRFQELKLLERGGVISDLKTQVRFLICPKEGGNKRARYYVADFVYTEGNKTIIEDVKSEITRKNAVYSLKKALVQWQYPEYIFRES
;
A
#
# COMPACT_ATOMS: atom_id res chain seq x y z
N MET A 1 -12.20 17.44 2.32
CA MET A 1 -11.89 17.30 1.97
C MET A 1 -11.78 17.14 1.68
N ASN A 2 -12.08 17.45 1.44
CA ASN A 2 -11.84 17.39 0.90
C ASN A 2 -11.83 17.39 0.56
N THR A 3 -12.08 17.58 0.49
CA THR A 3 -11.93 17.61 -0.07
C THR A 3 -11.71 17.88 -0.45
N PHE A 4 -11.99 18.15 -0.68
CA PHE A 4 -11.72 18.38 -1.31
C PHE A 4 -11.62 18.25 -1.45
N TYR A 5 -11.99 18.27 -1.58
CA TYR A 5 -12.06 18.14 -2.09
C TYR A 5 -12.38 17.61 -2.09
N GLY A 6 -12.75 17.33 -2.06
CA GLY A 6 -13.36 16.80 -2.20
C GLY A 6 -13.61 16.61 -2.68
N GLY A 7 -14.04 16.41 -2.93
CA GLY A 7 -14.59 16.26 -3.66
C GLY A 7 -14.72 16.81 -4.50
N TYR A 8 -14.93 17.26 -4.97
CA TYR A 8 -15.19 17.87 -5.78
C TYR A 8 -15.97 17.91 -6.42
N PRO A 9 -16.11 17.69 -6.57
CA PRO A 9 -17.38 17.97 -7.18
C PRO A 9 -17.25 18.44 -8.60
N PHE A 10 -16.83 17.61 -9.37
CA PHE A 10 -16.74 17.83 -10.78
C PHE A 10 -17.57 16.76 -11.44
N PRO A 11 -18.85 17.03 -11.62
CA PRO A 11 -19.77 15.98 -12.03
C PRO A 11 -19.43 15.28 -13.34
N GLY A 12 -18.75 15.95 -14.22
CA GLY A 12 -18.39 15.32 -15.47
C GLY A 12 -17.23 14.35 -15.40
N ARG A 13 -16.70 14.13 -14.23
CA ARG A 13 -15.46 13.37 -14.09
C ARG A 13 -15.63 11.97 -13.53
N LYS A 14 -16.81 11.51 -13.49
CA LYS A 14 -17.10 10.24 -12.84
C LYS A 14 -16.37 9.05 -13.43
N ASN A 15 -15.95 9.13 -14.66
CA ASN A 15 -15.33 7.98 -15.31
C ASN A 15 -13.83 7.97 -15.28
N THR A 16 -13.24 8.95 -14.63
CA THR A 16 -11.79 9.05 -14.68
C THR A 16 -11.08 8.18 -13.68
N GLY A 17 -11.81 7.59 -12.75
CA GLY A 17 -11.20 6.84 -11.68
C GLY A 17 -10.43 5.63 -12.14
N ASN A 18 -10.79 5.06 -13.27
CA ASN A 18 -10.14 3.85 -13.74
C ASN A 18 -9.27 4.12 -14.94
N LYS A 19 -8.53 5.19 -14.89
CA LYS A 19 -7.68 5.65 -15.96
C LYS A 19 -6.64 4.61 -16.38
N TYR A 20 -6.14 3.81 -15.45
CA TYR A 20 -5.10 2.83 -15.72
C TYR A 20 -5.65 1.42 -15.79
N HIS A 21 -6.94 1.28 -15.97
CA HIS A 21 -7.60 -0.01 -16.06
C HIS A 21 -7.50 -0.87 -14.80
N ASN A 22 -7.20 -0.24 -13.68
CA ASN A 22 -7.24 -0.92 -12.40
C ASN A 22 -8.69 -1.12 -12.01
N GLN A 23 -9.02 -2.33 -11.63
CA GLN A 23 -10.36 -2.65 -11.18
C GLN A 23 -10.34 -2.93 -9.69
N LYS A 24 -11.17 -2.23 -8.95
CA LYS A 24 -11.32 -2.51 -7.54
C LYS A 24 -11.97 -3.87 -7.37
N THR A 25 -11.41 -4.67 -6.52
CA THR A 25 -11.85 -6.03 -6.28
C THR A 25 -12.24 -6.19 -4.83
N LYS A 26 -13.40 -6.78 -4.59
CA LYS A 26 -13.92 -6.96 -3.24
C LYS A 26 -13.77 -8.42 -2.82
N ILE A 27 -13.23 -8.64 -1.63
CA ILE A 27 -13.15 -9.95 -1.01
C ILE A 27 -13.74 -9.82 0.39
N GLY A 28 -14.90 -10.42 0.61
CA GLY A 28 -15.62 -10.22 1.86
C GLY A 28 -15.97 -8.76 2.05
N ASP A 29 -15.53 -8.18 3.14
CA ASP A 29 -15.76 -6.76 3.42
C ASP A 29 -14.59 -5.88 2.97
N MET A 30 -13.56 -6.47 2.39
CA MET A 30 -12.37 -5.74 2.00
C MET A 30 -12.39 -5.40 0.53
N VAL A 31 -11.97 -4.18 0.21
CA VAL A 31 -11.87 -3.70 -1.17
C VAL A 31 -10.41 -3.45 -1.48
N PHE A 32 -9.94 -4.03 -2.58
CA PHE A 32 -8.56 -3.87 -3.02
C PHE A 32 -8.53 -3.01 -4.29
N ASP A 33 -7.46 -2.23 -4.43
CA ASP A 33 -7.33 -1.33 -5.57
C ASP A 33 -7.10 -2.06 -6.89
N SER A 34 -6.66 -3.31 -6.84
CA SER A 34 -6.45 -4.08 -8.06
C SER A 34 -6.73 -5.54 -7.80
N LYS A 35 -6.98 -6.26 -8.90
CA LYS A 35 -7.17 -7.70 -8.85
C LYS A 35 -5.89 -8.40 -8.42
N LYS A 36 -4.74 -7.88 -8.84
CA LYS A 36 -3.46 -8.45 -8.46
C LYS A 36 -3.26 -8.41 -6.94
N GLU A 37 -3.60 -7.26 -6.34
CA GLU A 37 -3.51 -7.11 -4.89
C GLU A 37 -4.47 -8.05 -4.18
N ALA A 38 -5.70 -8.16 -4.67
CA ALA A 38 -6.69 -9.07 -4.09
C ALA A 38 -6.23 -10.52 -4.15
N ASN A 39 -5.67 -10.93 -5.30
CA ASN A 39 -5.15 -12.28 -5.44
C ASN A 39 -4.01 -12.55 -4.48
N ARG A 40 -3.12 -11.57 -4.33
CA ARG A 40 -2.00 -11.73 -3.40
C ARG A 40 -2.49 -11.85 -1.97
N PHE A 41 -3.52 -11.08 -1.61
CA PHE A 41 -4.11 -11.17 -0.29
C PHE A 41 -4.60 -12.59 -0.01
N GLN A 42 -5.28 -13.20 -0.98
CA GLN A 42 -5.78 -14.57 -0.80
C GLN A 42 -4.64 -15.56 -0.62
N GLU A 43 -3.55 -15.39 -1.37
CA GLU A 43 -2.37 -16.24 -1.20
C GLU A 43 -1.79 -16.10 0.20
N LEU A 44 -1.66 -14.85 0.67
CA LEU A 44 -1.10 -14.59 1.99
C LEU A 44 -2.00 -15.15 3.09
N LYS A 45 -3.32 -15.08 2.91
CA LYS A 45 -4.24 -15.67 3.89
C LYS A 45 -4.07 -17.19 3.97
N LEU A 46 -3.83 -17.83 2.83
CA LEU A 46 -3.58 -19.27 2.84
C LEU A 46 -2.27 -19.59 3.55
N LEU A 47 -1.24 -18.79 3.32
CA LEU A 47 0.05 -18.99 4.00
C LEU A 47 -0.09 -18.76 5.50
N GLU A 48 -0.88 -17.78 5.90
CA GLU A 48 -1.12 -17.51 7.31
C GLU A 48 -1.86 -18.69 7.97
N ARG A 49 -2.88 -19.19 7.28
CA ARG A 49 -3.65 -20.33 7.78
C ARG A 49 -2.77 -21.57 7.92
N GLY A 50 -1.82 -21.73 7.00
CA GLY A 50 -0.91 -22.87 7.04
C GLY A 50 0.27 -22.70 7.99
N GLY A 51 0.38 -21.54 8.63
CA GLY A 51 1.44 -21.31 9.60
C GLY A 51 2.76 -20.87 9.01
N VAL A 52 2.82 -20.62 7.71
CA VAL A 52 4.04 -20.16 7.04
C VAL A 52 4.33 -18.71 7.42
N ILE A 53 3.29 -17.89 7.53
CA ILE A 53 3.42 -16.51 7.99
C ILE A 53 2.42 -16.28 9.12
N SER A 54 2.60 -15.15 9.82
CA SER A 54 1.70 -14.77 10.91
C SER A 54 1.52 -13.26 10.93
N ASP A 55 0.55 -12.78 11.70
CA ASP A 55 0.26 -11.35 11.89
C ASP A 55 0.08 -10.59 10.58
N LEU A 56 -0.68 -11.16 9.65
CA LEU A 56 -0.95 -10.49 8.38
C LEU A 56 -1.82 -9.25 8.60
N LYS A 57 -1.32 -8.12 8.15
CA LYS A 57 -2.03 -6.83 8.21
C LYS A 57 -2.03 -6.21 6.82
N THR A 58 -3.06 -5.43 6.54
CA THR A 58 -3.19 -4.76 5.25
C THR A 58 -3.19 -3.25 5.47
N GLN A 59 -2.71 -2.52 4.46
CA GLN A 59 -2.75 -1.06 4.44
C GLN A 59 -2.12 -0.46 5.69
N VAL A 60 -0.90 -0.87 5.98
CA VAL A 60 -0.17 -0.41 7.16
C VAL A 60 0.58 0.87 6.82
N ARG A 61 0.44 1.87 7.67
CA ARG A 61 1.03 3.19 7.45
C ARG A 61 2.35 3.29 8.21
N PHE A 62 3.38 3.73 7.50
CA PHE A 62 4.69 3.98 8.09
C PHE A 62 4.98 5.47 7.99
N LEU A 63 5.27 6.10 9.11
CA LEU A 63 5.60 7.52 9.12
C LEU A 63 6.95 7.74 8.44
N ILE A 64 6.97 8.62 7.44
CA ILE A 64 8.19 8.96 6.72
C ILE A 64 8.70 10.30 7.20
N CYS A 65 7.81 11.26 7.37
CA CYS A 65 8.18 12.63 7.70
C CYS A 65 7.14 13.21 8.62
N PRO A 66 7.51 13.65 9.82
CA PRO A 66 6.54 14.19 10.77
C PRO A 66 6.12 15.61 10.36
N LYS A 67 5.04 16.06 10.99
CA LYS A 67 4.55 17.42 10.78
C LYS A 67 5.39 18.38 11.60
N GLU A 68 6.56 18.74 11.09
CA GLU A 68 7.48 19.64 11.76
C GLU A 68 8.34 20.32 10.73
N GLY A 69 9.04 21.37 11.15
CA GLY A 69 10.02 21.99 10.28
C GLY A 69 9.46 22.55 8.99
N GLY A 70 8.27 23.11 9.01
CA GLY A 70 7.65 23.69 7.83
C GLY A 70 6.72 22.77 7.08
N ASN A 71 6.69 21.49 7.43
CA ASN A 71 5.73 20.58 6.82
C ASN A 71 4.34 20.89 7.34
N LYS A 72 3.37 20.95 6.43
CA LYS A 72 1.98 21.22 6.82
C LYS A 72 1.28 20.00 7.38
N ARG A 73 1.79 18.81 7.09
CA ARG A 73 1.21 17.57 7.56
C ARG A 73 2.23 16.45 7.50
N ALA A 74 2.00 15.42 8.29
CA ALA A 74 2.87 14.25 8.25
C ALA A 74 2.75 13.53 6.92
N ARG A 75 3.80 12.84 6.52
CA ARG A 75 3.84 12.03 5.31
C ARG A 75 4.01 10.59 5.68
N TYR A 76 3.31 9.73 4.97
CA TYR A 76 3.30 8.30 5.25
C TYR A 76 3.54 7.50 3.99
N TYR A 77 4.13 6.33 4.19
CA TYR A 77 4.17 5.28 3.21
C TYR A 77 3.14 4.24 3.63
N VAL A 78 2.26 3.84 2.71
CA VAL A 78 1.24 2.85 3.01
C VAL A 78 1.62 1.56 2.32
N ALA A 79 1.93 0.53 3.11
CA ALA A 79 2.28 -0.79 2.59
C ALA A 79 1.00 -1.59 2.37
N ASP A 80 0.95 -2.34 1.28
CA ASP A 80 -0.20 -3.18 1.01
C ASP A 80 -0.34 -4.27 2.05
N PHE A 81 0.77 -4.92 2.41
CA PHE A 81 0.77 -6.01 3.37
C PHE A 81 1.98 -5.94 4.28
N VAL A 82 1.77 -6.29 5.55
CA VAL A 82 2.86 -6.48 6.50
C VAL A 82 2.57 -7.77 7.24
N TYR A 83 3.57 -8.62 7.37
CA TYR A 83 3.41 -9.90 8.06
C TYR A 83 4.75 -10.37 8.60
N THR A 84 4.69 -11.41 9.42
CA THR A 84 5.89 -12.00 10.00
C THR A 84 6.14 -13.35 9.34
N GLU A 85 7.36 -13.55 8.89
CA GLU A 85 7.79 -14.82 8.32
C GLU A 85 9.03 -15.27 9.08
N GLY A 86 8.90 -16.38 9.82
CA GLY A 86 9.95 -16.77 10.76
C GLY A 86 10.03 -15.72 11.86
N ASN A 87 11.19 -15.13 12.04
CA ASN A 87 11.36 -14.07 13.03
C ASN A 87 11.57 -12.70 12.37
N LYS A 88 11.16 -12.57 11.10
CA LYS A 88 11.37 -11.35 10.34
C LYS A 88 10.03 -10.71 9.97
N THR A 89 9.99 -9.39 9.97
CA THR A 89 8.82 -8.64 9.53
C THR A 89 9.01 -8.24 8.08
N ILE A 90 8.02 -8.58 7.26
CA ILE A 90 8.05 -8.33 5.82
C ILE A 90 7.09 -7.19 5.51
N ILE A 91 7.57 -6.21 4.78
CA ILE A 91 6.74 -5.16 4.21
C ILE A 91 6.59 -5.49 2.73
N GLU A 92 5.38 -5.75 2.29
CA GLU A 92 5.16 -6.17 0.91
C GLU A 92 4.24 -5.22 0.18
N ASP A 93 4.64 -4.85 -1.04
CA ASP A 93 3.81 -4.07 -1.94
C ASP A 93 3.58 -4.81 -3.24
N VAL A 94 2.35 -4.71 -3.73
CA VAL A 94 1.97 -5.26 -5.03
C VAL A 94 2.00 -4.11 -6.01
N LYS A 95 2.97 -4.11 -6.92
CA LYS A 95 3.16 -2.98 -7.82
C LYS A 95 3.30 -3.44 -9.26
N SER A 96 2.72 -2.67 -10.16
CA SER A 96 2.95 -2.86 -11.58
C SER A 96 4.34 -2.33 -11.92
N GLU A 97 4.84 -2.72 -13.09
CA GLU A 97 6.13 -2.23 -13.54
C GLU A 97 6.13 -0.71 -13.69
N ILE A 98 5.01 -0.16 -14.16
CA ILE A 98 4.89 1.28 -14.32
C ILE A 98 5.02 1.97 -12.98
N THR A 99 4.33 1.46 -11.96
CA THR A 99 4.38 2.04 -10.62
C THR A 99 5.78 1.94 -10.03
N ARG A 100 6.49 0.85 -10.30
CA ARG A 100 7.86 0.69 -9.78
C ARG A 100 8.79 1.77 -10.30
N LYS A 101 8.51 2.30 -11.49
CA LYS A 101 9.32 3.36 -12.09
C LYS A 101 8.89 4.75 -11.66
N ASN A 102 7.82 4.86 -10.87
CA ASN A 102 7.34 6.14 -10.39
C ASN A 102 8.32 6.74 -9.38
N ALA A 103 8.70 7.99 -9.59
CA ALA A 103 9.71 8.64 -8.76
C ALA A 103 9.24 8.80 -7.30
N VAL A 104 7.96 9.13 -7.10
CA VAL A 104 7.43 9.31 -5.75
C VAL A 104 7.44 7.98 -5.00
N TYR A 105 6.99 6.91 -5.64
CA TYR A 105 7.03 5.60 -5.04
C TYR A 105 8.45 5.18 -4.70
N SER A 106 9.38 5.38 -5.63
CA SER A 106 10.77 5.02 -5.44
C SER A 106 11.38 5.75 -4.26
N LEU A 107 11.09 7.04 -4.13
CA LEU A 107 11.58 7.84 -3.02
C LEU A 107 11.01 7.37 -1.69
N LYS A 108 9.71 7.14 -1.63
CA LYS A 108 9.07 6.68 -0.40
C LYS A 108 9.61 5.32 0.02
N LYS A 109 9.80 4.43 -0.95
CA LYS A 109 10.36 3.11 -0.68
C LYS A 109 11.75 3.22 -0.08
N ALA A 110 12.60 4.07 -0.66
CA ALA A 110 13.95 4.27 -0.15
C ALA A 110 13.92 4.82 1.27
N LEU A 111 13.04 5.76 1.55
CA LEU A 111 12.93 6.34 2.88
C LEU A 111 12.46 5.33 3.91
N VAL A 112 11.51 4.47 3.55
CA VAL A 112 11.04 3.43 4.46
C VAL A 112 12.15 2.45 4.75
N GLN A 113 12.88 2.03 3.72
CA GLN A 113 13.99 1.09 3.91
C GLN A 113 15.08 1.68 4.79
N TRP A 114 15.31 2.98 4.65
CA TRP A 114 16.31 3.67 5.45
C TRP A 114 15.89 3.81 6.91
N GLN A 115 14.62 4.13 7.14
CA GLN A 115 14.11 4.37 8.49
C GLN A 115 13.80 3.09 9.25
N TYR A 116 13.50 2.02 8.53
CA TYR A 116 13.11 0.73 9.14
C TYR A 116 14.00 -0.39 8.59
N PRO A 117 15.31 -0.30 8.82
CA PRO A 117 16.25 -1.27 8.23
C PRO A 117 16.09 -2.70 8.72
N GLU A 118 15.42 -2.88 9.85
CA GLU A 118 15.21 -4.22 10.40
C GLU A 118 14.11 -4.98 9.65
N TYR A 119 13.32 -4.29 8.83
CA TYR A 119 12.24 -4.93 8.08
C TYR A 119 12.74 -5.33 6.69
N ILE A 120 12.18 -6.41 6.16
CA ILE A 120 12.48 -6.85 4.81
C ILE A 120 11.43 -6.28 3.87
N PHE A 121 11.87 -5.59 2.84
CA PHE A 121 10.97 -5.01 1.83
C PHE A 121 10.87 -5.96 0.64
N ARG A 122 9.63 -6.25 0.23
CA ARG A 122 9.36 -7.19 -0.86
C ARG A 122 8.35 -6.58 -1.82
N GLU A 123 8.60 -6.73 -3.10
CA GLU A 123 7.65 -6.35 -4.13
C GLU A 123 7.11 -7.59 -4.83
N SER A 124 5.83 -7.58 -5.11
CA SER A 124 5.22 -8.72 -5.80
C SER A 124 4.30 -8.30 -6.94
#